data_46afa1380d54daa31a7883da7433ecca
#
_entry.id   46afa1380d54daa31a7883da7433ecca
#
_cell.length_a   1.000
_cell.length_b   1.000
_cell.length_c   1.000
_cell.angle_alpha   90.00
_cell.angle_beta   90.00
_cell.angle_gamma   90.00
#
_symmetry.space_group_name_H-M   'P 1'
#
loop_
_entity.id
_entity.type
_entity.pdbx_description
1 polymer ?
#
loop_
_entity_poly.entity_id
_entity_poly.type
_entity_poly.pdbx_seq_one_letter_code
_entity_poly.pdbx_strand_id
1 'polypeptide(L)'
;MAIKTASVIELEKHVTKDIHDSHTNGDLTVIWRDWDNIIKKTPKMVYVSSVNPGEIKGPHLHKNRTSYFSCIHGKVVFIIQDKEGNFEEIEVNSEKPVLICVSNGIASAHVNTGKEQARILVLADIAWKPNDNEM
;
A
#
# COMPACT_ATOMS: atom_id res chain seq x y z
N MET A 1 13.30 -19.60 10.76
CA MET A 1 13.27 -18.15 10.51
C MET A 1 12.19 -17.85 9.47
N ALA A 2 11.26 -17.00 9.80
CA ALA A 2 10.21 -16.63 8.84
C ALA A 2 10.79 -15.77 7.73
N ILE A 3 10.54 -16.14 6.47
CA ILE A 3 10.92 -15.33 5.31
C ILE A 3 9.83 -14.31 5.11
N LYS A 4 10.18 -13.04 5.14
CA LYS A 4 9.22 -11.96 4.86
C LYS A 4 8.92 -11.93 3.36
N THR A 5 7.64 -12.03 3.02
CA THR A 5 7.17 -12.01 1.63
C THR A 5 6.90 -10.60 1.13
N ALA A 6 6.76 -9.66 2.04
CA ALA A 6 6.58 -8.24 1.73
C ALA A 6 7.37 -7.40 2.70
N SER A 7 7.80 -6.22 2.25
CA SER A 7 8.44 -5.23 3.10
C SER A 7 7.39 -4.26 3.62
N VAL A 8 7.46 -3.94 4.91
CA VAL A 8 6.60 -2.95 5.55
C VAL A 8 7.48 -1.79 5.99
N ILE A 9 7.21 -0.60 5.48
CA ILE A 9 8.02 0.59 5.72
C ILE A 9 7.14 1.62 6.41
N GLU A 10 7.60 2.12 7.57
CA GLU A 10 6.91 3.21 8.26
C GLU A 10 7.08 4.51 7.46
N LEU A 11 5.99 5.23 7.29
CA LEU A 11 6.00 6.52 6.59
C LEU A 11 6.11 7.67 7.56
N GLU A 12 6.70 8.76 7.11
CA GLU A 12 6.80 9.99 7.89
C GLU A 12 5.44 10.68 7.94
N LYS A 13 5.03 11.05 9.14
CA LYS A 13 3.81 11.83 9.38
C LYS A 13 4.20 13.11 10.13
N HIS A 14 3.85 14.25 9.56
CA HIS A 14 4.20 15.56 10.10
C HIS A 14 2.94 16.33 10.47
N VAL A 15 2.89 16.79 11.71
CA VAL A 15 1.84 17.71 12.16
C VAL A 15 2.04 19.04 11.45
N THR A 16 0.97 19.61 10.93
CA THR A 16 1.01 20.90 10.26
C THR A 16 0.38 21.99 11.14
N LYS A 17 0.88 23.21 11.01
CA LYS A 17 0.44 24.33 11.80
C LYS A 17 0.03 25.50 10.92
N ASP A 18 -0.95 26.26 11.40
CA ASP A 18 -1.38 27.48 10.75
C ASP A 18 -0.25 28.52 10.77
N ILE A 19 -0.08 29.22 9.66
CA ILE A 19 1.01 30.23 9.53
C ILE A 19 0.76 31.49 10.35
N HIS A 20 -0.48 31.77 10.74
CA HIS A 20 -0.82 32.99 11.48
C HIS A 20 -0.71 32.83 12.99
N ASP A 21 -1.27 31.77 13.55
CA ASP A 21 -1.35 31.58 15.00
C ASP A 21 -0.68 30.30 15.51
N SER A 22 -0.09 29.51 14.60
CA SER A 22 0.65 28.29 14.94
C SER A 22 -0.20 27.19 15.58
N HIS A 23 -1.53 27.29 15.53
CA HIS A 23 -2.36 26.18 16.01
C HIS A 23 -2.24 24.99 15.06
N THR A 24 -2.38 23.77 15.59
CA THR A 24 -2.35 22.56 14.78
C THR A 24 -3.58 22.50 13.89
N ASN A 25 -3.39 22.48 12.58
CA ASN A 25 -4.49 22.45 11.60
C ASN A 25 -4.64 21.12 10.87
N GLY A 26 -3.73 20.17 11.11
CA GLY A 26 -3.79 18.86 10.48
C GLY A 26 -2.44 18.18 10.48
N ASP A 27 -2.25 17.32 9.51
CA ASP A 27 -0.97 16.63 9.30
C ASP A 27 -0.80 16.30 7.82
N LEU A 28 0.41 15.88 7.46
CA LEU A 28 0.69 15.34 6.13
C LEU A 28 1.52 14.06 6.27
N THR A 29 1.30 13.13 5.37
CA THR A 29 2.04 11.89 5.31
C THR A 29 2.80 11.85 3.99
N VAL A 30 4.12 11.64 4.08
CA VAL A 30 4.96 11.51 2.89
C VAL A 30 4.93 10.06 2.45
N ILE A 31 4.41 9.81 1.26
CA ILE A 31 4.30 8.45 0.72
C ILE A 31 5.49 8.12 -0.17
N TRP A 32 5.91 9.07 -1.02
CA TRP A 32 7.04 8.88 -1.92
C TRP A 32 7.66 10.22 -2.30
N ARG A 33 8.98 10.22 -2.37
CA ARG A 33 9.78 11.32 -2.90
C ARG A 33 10.80 10.73 -3.88
N ASP A 34 11.12 11.45 -4.93
CA ASP A 34 12.00 10.94 -5.99
C ASP A 34 13.45 10.66 -5.52
N TRP A 35 13.86 11.27 -4.42
CA TRP A 35 15.18 11.05 -3.84
C TRP A 35 15.20 10.01 -2.70
N ASP A 36 14.02 9.46 -2.32
CA ASP A 36 13.95 8.38 -1.34
C ASP A 36 14.39 7.06 -1.97
N ASN A 37 15.22 6.30 -1.25
CA ASN A 37 15.65 4.98 -1.72
C ASN A 37 14.67 3.86 -1.31
N ILE A 38 13.47 4.22 -0.88
CA ILE A 38 12.45 3.27 -0.44
C ILE A 38 11.86 2.54 -1.66
N ILE A 39 11.57 3.28 -2.71
CA ILE A 39 11.06 2.75 -3.96
C ILE A 39 12.19 2.73 -4.97
N LYS A 40 12.58 1.53 -5.41
CA LYS A 40 13.75 1.33 -6.26
C LYS A 40 13.55 1.80 -7.70
N LYS A 41 12.31 1.76 -8.19
CA LYS A 41 11.96 2.20 -9.54
C LYS A 41 10.95 3.31 -9.46
N THR A 42 11.09 4.34 -10.27
CA THR A 42 10.13 5.44 -10.34
C THR A 42 8.73 4.90 -10.64
N PRO A 43 7.72 5.27 -9.85
CA PRO A 43 6.35 4.87 -10.13
C PRO A 43 5.89 5.35 -11.51
N LYS A 44 5.20 4.50 -12.24
CA LYS A 44 4.64 4.81 -13.56
C LYS A 44 3.12 4.93 -13.52
N MET A 45 2.50 4.51 -12.42
CA MET A 45 1.05 4.61 -12.22
C MET A 45 0.76 4.82 -10.74
N VAL A 46 -0.20 5.68 -10.46
CA VAL A 46 -0.72 5.92 -9.11
C VAL A 46 -2.24 5.82 -9.17
N TYR A 47 -2.82 5.08 -8.25
CA TYR A 47 -4.28 4.98 -8.20
C TYR A 47 -4.75 4.77 -6.76
N VAL A 48 -6.05 5.00 -6.54
CA VAL A 48 -6.70 4.72 -5.26
C VAL A 48 -7.70 3.58 -5.47
N SER A 49 -7.57 2.54 -4.66
CA SER A 49 -8.49 1.42 -4.65
C SER A 49 -9.32 1.48 -3.38
N SER A 50 -10.64 1.35 -3.51
CA SER A 50 -11.56 1.32 -2.37
C SER A 50 -12.04 -0.10 -2.11
N VAL A 51 -12.21 -0.44 -0.84
CA VAL A 51 -12.71 -1.75 -0.43
C VAL A 51 -13.85 -1.53 0.55
N ASN A 52 -15.03 -2.02 0.21
CA ASN A 52 -16.19 -1.90 1.09
C ASN A 52 -16.06 -2.83 2.30
N PRO A 53 -16.75 -2.51 3.43
CA PRO A 53 -16.68 -3.36 4.61
C PRO A 53 -17.04 -4.81 4.32
N GLY A 54 -16.23 -5.73 4.83
CA GLY A 54 -16.43 -7.16 4.65
C GLY A 54 -15.98 -7.71 3.31
N GLU A 55 -15.56 -6.85 2.37
CA GLU A 55 -15.13 -7.30 1.06
C GLU A 55 -13.64 -7.58 1.02
N ILE A 56 -13.27 -8.41 0.04
CA ILE A 56 -11.89 -8.77 -0.24
C ILE A 56 -11.58 -8.45 -1.71
N LYS A 57 -10.40 -7.91 -1.95
CA LYS A 57 -9.87 -7.73 -3.31
C LYS A 57 -8.63 -8.59 -3.50
N GLY A 58 -8.59 -9.30 -4.61
CA GLY A 58 -7.53 -10.25 -4.91
C GLY A 58 -7.99 -11.69 -4.73
N PRO A 59 -7.06 -12.65 -4.75
CA PRO A 59 -5.62 -12.43 -4.88
C PRO A 59 -5.22 -11.92 -6.25
N HIS A 60 -4.15 -11.11 -6.27
CA HIS A 60 -3.52 -10.61 -7.48
C HIS A 60 -2.07 -11.08 -7.52
N LEU A 61 -1.65 -11.53 -8.67
CA LEU A 61 -0.26 -11.92 -8.91
C LEU A 61 0.20 -11.22 -10.18
N HIS A 62 1.18 -10.35 -10.06
CA HIS A 62 1.75 -9.64 -11.19
C HIS A 62 3.06 -10.30 -11.63
N LYS A 63 3.24 -10.45 -12.94
CA LYS A 63 4.43 -11.08 -13.50
C LYS A 63 5.66 -10.21 -13.38
N ASN A 64 5.51 -8.91 -13.64
CA ASN A 64 6.63 -7.97 -13.69
C ASN A 64 6.46 -6.76 -12.77
N ARG A 65 5.22 -6.40 -12.44
CA ARG A 65 4.90 -5.21 -11.66
C ARG A 65 5.23 -5.41 -10.17
N THR A 66 5.91 -4.43 -9.60
CA THR A 66 6.03 -4.28 -8.16
C THR A 66 5.07 -3.18 -7.72
N SER A 67 4.29 -3.43 -6.69
CA SER A 67 3.28 -2.49 -6.19
C SER A 67 3.58 -2.10 -4.76
N TYR A 68 3.25 -0.85 -4.44
CA TYR A 68 3.46 -0.26 -3.12
C TYR A 68 2.11 0.27 -2.64
N PHE A 69 1.66 -0.22 -1.50
CA PHE A 69 0.32 0.07 -0.98
C PHE A 69 0.39 0.87 0.30
N SER A 70 -0.42 1.93 0.39
CA SER A 70 -0.60 2.69 1.62
C SER A 70 -2.08 2.86 1.91
N CYS A 71 -2.52 2.40 3.08
CA CYS A 71 -3.91 2.60 3.52
C CYS A 71 -4.08 4.05 3.95
N ILE A 72 -4.84 4.83 3.18
CA ILE A 72 -5.02 6.26 3.43
C ILE A 72 -6.34 6.57 4.14
N HIS A 73 -7.24 5.60 4.27
CA HIS A 73 -8.48 5.73 5.01
C HIS A 73 -8.96 4.36 5.45
N GLY A 74 -9.40 4.26 6.70
CA GLY A 74 -9.91 3.02 7.26
C GLY A 74 -8.80 2.04 7.63
N LYS A 75 -9.13 0.76 7.56
CA LYS A 75 -8.19 -0.31 7.89
C LYS A 75 -8.42 -1.53 7.00
N VAL A 76 -7.35 -2.26 6.71
CA VAL A 76 -7.42 -3.52 5.97
C VAL A 76 -6.38 -4.49 6.52
N VAL A 77 -6.57 -5.76 6.22
CA VAL A 77 -5.56 -6.80 6.43
C VAL A 77 -5.06 -7.23 5.06
N PHE A 78 -3.75 -7.08 4.83
CA PHE A 78 -3.11 -7.62 3.64
C PHE A 78 -2.73 -9.07 3.90
N ILE A 79 -3.02 -9.93 2.93
CA ILE A 79 -2.66 -11.34 2.95
C ILE A 79 -1.69 -11.56 1.80
N ILE A 80 -0.46 -11.89 2.14
CA ILE A 80 0.63 -12.02 1.17
C ILE A 80 1.04 -13.50 1.14
N GLN A 81 1.20 -14.05 -0.05
CA GLN A 81 1.66 -15.42 -0.24
C GLN A 81 2.92 -15.44 -1.07
N ASP A 82 3.96 -16.10 -0.57
CA ASP A 82 5.19 -16.27 -1.31
C ASP A 82 5.09 -17.41 -2.33
N LYS A 83 6.16 -17.64 -3.10
CA LYS A 83 6.20 -18.68 -4.14
C LYS A 83 6.15 -20.09 -3.58
N GLU A 84 6.45 -20.26 -2.29
CA GLU A 84 6.46 -21.56 -1.60
C GLU A 84 5.12 -21.86 -0.93
N GLY A 85 4.16 -20.91 -1.00
CA GLY A 85 2.85 -21.08 -0.42
C GLY A 85 2.71 -20.60 1.02
N ASN A 86 3.73 -19.98 1.58
CA ASN A 86 3.66 -19.41 2.93
C ASN A 86 2.86 -18.12 2.94
N PHE A 87 2.03 -17.93 3.96
CA PHE A 87 1.19 -16.74 4.11
C PHE A 87 1.72 -15.82 5.20
N GLU A 88 1.55 -14.53 4.96
CA GLU A 88 1.78 -13.49 5.95
C GLU A 88 0.56 -12.58 5.97
N GLU A 89 0.06 -12.25 7.17
CA GLU A 89 -1.03 -11.30 7.36
C GLU A 89 -0.47 -10.01 7.95
N ILE A 90 -0.82 -8.88 7.36
CA ILE A 90 -0.34 -7.57 7.80
C ILE A 90 -1.55 -6.66 8.01
N GLU A 91 -1.80 -6.29 9.26
CA GLU A 91 -2.84 -5.32 9.59
C GLU A 91 -2.32 -3.91 9.39
N VAL A 92 -3.07 -3.09 8.65
CA VAL A 92 -2.71 -1.69 8.40
C VAL A 92 -3.92 -0.79 8.59
N ASN A 93 -3.67 0.45 8.97
CA ASN A 93 -4.70 1.46 9.11
C ASN A 93 -4.11 2.84 8.76
N SER A 94 -5.00 3.82 8.54
CA SER A 94 -4.58 5.16 8.16
C SER A 94 -3.96 5.97 9.30
N GLU A 95 -4.14 5.55 10.54
CA GLU A 95 -3.62 6.26 11.72
C GLU A 95 -2.11 6.08 11.87
N LYS A 96 -1.61 4.90 11.49
CA LYS A 96 -0.19 4.58 11.50
C LYS A 96 0.23 4.26 10.07
N PRO A 97 0.52 5.27 9.26
CA PRO A 97 0.76 5.06 7.84
C PRO A 97 2.03 4.25 7.58
N VAL A 98 1.87 3.23 6.76
CA VAL A 98 2.97 2.38 6.30
C VAL A 98 2.86 2.17 4.80
N LEU A 99 3.97 1.84 4.18
CA LEU A 99 4.02 1.44 2.78
C LEU A 99 4.33 -0.06 2.74
N ILE A 100 3.45 -0.82 2.09
CA ILE A 100 3.66 -2.26 1.89
C ILE A 100 4.18 -2.46 0.48
N CYS A 101 5.38 -3.01 0.36
CA CYS A 101 6.01 -3.32 -0.92
C CYS A 101 5.76 -4.78 -1.27
N VAL A 102 5.06 -5.02 -2.38
CA VAL A 102 4.81 -6.37 -2.89
C VAL A 102 5.52 -6.51 -4.22
N SER A 103 6.58 -7.32 -4.22
CA SER A 103 7.38 -7.55 -5.43
C SER A 103 6.60 -8.39 -6.44
N ASN A 104 6.99 -8.27 -7.70
CA ASN A 104 6.45 -9.15 -8.75
C ASN A 104 6.66 -10.62 -8.38
N GLY A 105 5.70 -11.46 -8.76
CA GLY A 105 5.74 -12.88 -8.45
C GLY A 105 5.22 -13.23 -7.05
N ILE A 106 4.80 -12.26 -6.26
CA ILE A 106 4.21 -12.45 -4.93
C ILE A 106 2.71 -12.17 -5.03
N ALA A 107 1.90 -13.11 -4.57
CA ALA A 107 0.45 -12.95 -4.56
C ALA A 107 0.01 -12.11 -3.37
N SER A 108 -0.94 -11.22 -3.57
CA SER A 108 -1.48 -10.39 -2.49
C SER A 108 -2.99 -10.24 -2.61
N ALA A 109 -3.63 -10.15 -1.46
CA ALA A 109 -5.04 -9.81 -1.33
C ALA A 109 -5.18 -8.87 -0.15
N HIS A 110 -6.26 -8.13 -0.09
CA HIS A 110 -6.55 -7.34 1.10
C HIS A 110 -8.05 -7.38 1.41
N VAL A 111 -8.37 -7.46 2.69
CA VAL A 111 -9.74 -7.56 3.19
C VAL A 111 -10.02 -6.41 4.14
N ASN A 112 -11.20 -5.81 3.98
CA ASN A 112 -11.66 -4.76 4.88
C ASN A 112 -12.37 -5.40 6.07
N THR A 113 -11.73 -5.37 7.22
CA THR A 113 -12.28 -5.89 8.47
C THR A 113 -12.96 -4.80 9.32
N GLY A 114 -12.99 -3.57 8.82
CA GLY A 114 -13.58 -2.43 9.50
C GLY A 114 -15.06 -2.24 9.19
N LYS A 115 -15.60 -1.13 9.64
CA LYS A 115 -17.00 -0.75 9.43
C LYS A 115 -17.19 0.30 8.36
N GLU A 116 -16.10 0.94 7.93
CA GLU A 116 -16.09 1.97 6.90
C GLU A 116 -15.41 1.45 5.64
N GLN A 117 -15.68 2.10 4.51
CA GLN A 117 -14.94 1.86 3.30
C GLN A 117 -13.45 2.17 3.54
N ALA A 118 -12.58 1.26 3.17
CA ALA A 118 -11.15 1.50 3.22
C ALA A 118 -10.68 2.06 1.87
N ARG A 119 -9.64 2.90 1.90
CA ARG A 119 -9.02 3.45 0.70
C ARG A 119 -7.53 3.21 0.75
N ILE A 120 -7.00 2.72 -0.35
CA ILE A 120 -5.59 2.37 -0.48
C ILE A 120 -5.03 3.10 -1.67
N LEU A 121 -3.98 3.90 -1.41
CA LEU A 121 -3.22 4.54 -2.49
C LEU A 121 -2.15 3.54 -2.93
N VAL A 122 -2.05 3.33 -4.24
CA VAL A 122 -1.14 2.34 -4.82
C VAL A 122 -0.20 3.04 -5.80
N LEU A 123 1.08 2.77 -5.64
CA LEU A 123 2.12 3.15 -6.58
C LEU A 123 2.58 1.88 -7.29
N ALA A 124 2.72 1.94 -8.59
CA ALA A 124 3.16 0.79 -9.39
C ALA A 124 4.29 1.21 -10.33
N ASP A 125 5.30 0.35 -10.47
CA ASP A 125 6.44 0.62 -11.34
C ASP A 125 6.16 0.36 -12.82
N ILE A 126 5.05 -0.33 -13.11
CA ILE A 126 4.58 -0.57 -14.48
C ILE A 126 3.13 -0.12 -14.55
N ALA A 127 2.81 0.77 -15.49
CA ALA A 127 1.45 1.22 -15.71
C ALA A 127 0.60 0.13 -16.40
N TRP A 128 -0.65 0.00 -15.97
CA TRP A 128 -1.59 -0.90 -16.61
C TRP A 128 -1.89 -0.42 -18.04
N LYS A 129 -1.95 -1.39 -18.95
CA LYS A 129 -2.39 -1.17 -20.34
C LYS A 129 -3.37 -2.26 -20.72
N PRO A 130 -4.35 -1.97 -21.60
CA PRO A 130 -5.23 -3.03 -22.10
C PRO A 130 -4.41 -4.14 -22.75
N ASN A 131 -4.76 -5.39 -22.44
CA ASN A 131 -4.13 -6.59 -23.01
C ASN A 131 -2.65 -6.76 -22.68
N ASP A 132 -2.20 -6.23 -21.55
CA ASP A 132 -0.78 -6.31 -21.17
C ASP A 132 -0.36 -7.66 -20.59
N ASN A 133 -1.31 -8.54 -20.30
CA ASN A 133 -1.02 -9.89 -19.82
C ASN A 133 -0.19 -9.92 -18.53
N GLU A 134 -0.30 -8.90 -17.70
CA GLU A 134 0.53 -8.74 -16.50
C GLU A 134 0.12 -9.67 -15.35
N MET A 135 -1.15 -10.04 -15.30
CA MET A 135 -1.65 -10.99 -14.30
C MET A 135 -1.95 -12.36 -14.90
#